data_59a69b4893f9cb67ed2a91c5c65c4f76
#
_entry.id   59a69b4893f9cb67ed2a91c5c65c4f76
#
_cell.length_a   1.000
_cell.length_b   1.000
_cell.length_c   1.000
_cell.angle_alpha   90.00
_cell.angle_beta   90.00
_cell.angle_gamma   90.00
#
_symmetry.space_group_name_H-M   'P 1'
#
loop_
_entity.id
_entity.type
_entity.pdbx_description
1 polymer ?
#
loop_
_entity_poly.entity_id
_entity_poly.type
_entity_poly.pdbx_seq_one_letter_code
_entity_poly.pdbx_strand_id
1 'polypeptide(L)'
;LRLLSVTPSGHPLSEHSLSEAGISNEEITFAAMVPLQVYNSLQVPKERERLRQIRHLIIGGGAVDDKLSAALQDFPNAVWSTYGMTETLSHIALRRLNGPDASEWYKPFDGVKVWLNEEGCLVIDAPAVCSHPLVTNDRAEIRPTNTKEGLKTPCFRILGRKDNVIDSGGIKIQIEEVEHLLKSSLTADFAITSCPDERFGEAVVLLTTQGD
;
A
#
# COMPACT_ATOMS: atom_id res chain seq x y z
N LEU A 1 25.81 -9.41 6.59
CA LEU A 1 24.83 -8.48 6.03
C LEU A 1 25.47 -7.08 5.98
N ARG A 2 25.55 -6.46 4.79
CA ARG A 2 25.97 -5.07 4.62
C ARG A 2 24.71 -4.20 4.49
N LEU A 3 24.54 -3.22 5.37
CA LEU A 3 23.48 -2.23 5.29
C LEU A 3 24.03 -1.01 4.56
N LEU A 4 23.30 -0.55 3.56
CA LEU A 4 23.61 0.65 2.79
C LEU A 4 22.47 1.64 2.96
N SER A 5 22.79 2.89 3.21
CA SER A 5 21.82 3.99 3.32
C SER A 5 22.00 4.93 2.15
N VAL A 6 20.91 5.21 1.46
CA VAL A 6 20.84 6.18 0.36
C VAL A 6 20.18 7.45 0.89
N THR A 7 20.71 8.60 0.53
CA THR A 7 20.07 9.89 0.85
C THR A 7 18.62 9.89 0.34
N PRO A 8 17.64 10.29 1.16
CA PRO A 8 16.26 10.32 0.74
C PRO A 8 16.06 11.12 -0.53
N SER A 9 15.53 10.46 -1.57
CA SER A 9 15.27 11.09 -2.87
C SER A 9 14.09 10.40 -3.55
N GLY A 10 13.54 11.05 -4.58
CA GLY A 10 12.54 10.43 -5.45
C GLY A 10 13.11 9.35 -6.38
N HIS A 11 14.45 9.28 -6.53
CA HIS A 11 15.20 8.38 -7.40
C HIS A 11 16.33 7.67 -6.66
N PRO A 12 16.03 6.79 -5.69
CA PRO A 12 17.07 6.17 -4.85
C PRO A 12 17.96 5.19 -5.63
N LEU A 13 17.53 4.72 -6.79
CA LEU A 13 18.28 3.80 -7.66
C LEU A 13 19.03 4.52 -8.79
N SER A 14 19.06 5.85 -8.79
CA SER A 14 19.86 6.63 -9.75
C SER A 14 21.35 6.39 -9.55
N GLU A 15 22.15 6.61 -10.61
CA GLU A 15 23.62 6.49 -10.51
C GLU A 15 24.19 7.44 -9.46
N HIS A 16 23.63 8.65 -9.37
CA HIS A 16 24.04 9.65 -8.38
C HIS A 16 23.80 9.13 -6.95
N SER A 17 22.56 8.74 -6.63
CA SER A 17 22.20 8.26 -5.29
C SER A 17 23.00 7.03 -4.87
N LEU A 18 23.23 6.09 -5.78
CA LEU A 18 24.01 4.88 -5.49
C LEU A 18 25.50 5.21 -5.31
N SER A 19 26.05 6.11 -6.13
CA SER A 19 27.45 6.54 -6.03
C SER A 19 27.72 7.26 -4.71
N GLU A 20 26.84 8.17 -4.30
CA GLU A 20 26.92 8.84 -2.98
C GLU A 20 26.91 7.84 -1.81
N ALA A 21 26.12 6.77 -1.93
CA ALA A 21 26.06 5.70 -0.93
C ALA A 21 27.23 4.70 -1.02
N GLY A 22 28.17 4.89 -1.97
CA GLY A 22 29.28 3.98 -2.20
C GLY A 22 28.86 2.61 -2.76
N ILE A 23 27.71 2.57 -3.45
CA ILE A 23 27.17 1.38 -4.09
C ILE A 23 27.56 1.40 -5.57
N SER A 24 28.48 0.54 -5.97
CA SER A 24 28.86 0.36 -7.37
C SER A 24 28.61 -1.09 -7.77
N ASN A 25 27.81 -1.32 -8.80
CA ASN A 25 27.58 -2.64 -9.45
C ASN A 25 27.35 -3.83 -8.48
N GLU A 26 26.92 -3.56 -7.24
CA GLU A 26 26.64 -4.61 -6.26
C GLU A 26 25.20 -5.10 -6.42
N GLU A 27 24.99 -6.40 -6.19
CA GLU A 27 23.66 -6.99 -6.15
C GLU A 27 22.91 -6.49 -4.90
N ILE A 28 21.81 -5.78 -5.13
CA ILE A 28 20.90 -5.36 -4.05
C ILE A 28 19.98 -6.53 -3.72
N THR A 29 20.23 -7.18 -2.60
CA THR A 29 19.43 -8.33 -2.17
C THR A 29 18.08 -7.92 -1.60
N PHE A 30 18.02 -6.78 -0.91
CA PHE A 30 16.81 -6.26 -0.25
C PHE A 30 16.76 -4.74 -0.37
N ALA A 31 15.58 -4.21 -0.67
CA ALA A 31 15.31 -2.78 -0.62
C ALA A 31 13.92 -2.49 -0.06
N ALA A 32 13.82 -1.39 0.70
CA ALA A 32 12.57 -0.80 1.16
C ALA A 32 12.36 0.54 0.46
N MET A 33 11.21 0.72 -0.18
CA MET A 33 10.89 1.92 -0.95
C MET A 33 9.44 2.34 -0.68
N VAL A 34 9.14 3.63 -0.91
CA VAL A 34 7.75 4.09 -0.95
C VAL A 34 7.19 4.00 -2.37
N PRO A 35 5.85 3.97 -2.56
CA PRO A 35 5.24 3.83 -3.90
C PRO A 35 5.75 4.85 -4.91
N LEU A 36 5.90 6.12 -4.51
CA LEU A 36 6.42 7.17 -5.38
C LEU A 36 7.84 6.88 -5.91
N GLN A 37 8.73 6.35 -5.07
CA GLN A 37 10.08 6.01 -5.48
C GLN A 37 10.09 4.88 -6.50
N VAL A 38 9.24 3.86 -6.29
CA VAL A 38 9.09 2.75 -7.25
C VAL A 38 8.52 3.27 -8.56
N TYR A 39 7.47 4.10 -8.51
CA TYR A 39 6.88 4.71 -9.70
C TYR A 39 7.93 5.49 -10.49
N ASN A 40 8.69 6.37 -9.86
CA ASN A 40 9.72 7.16 -10.50
C ASN A 40 10.81 6.27 -11.13
N SER A 41 11.29 5.26 -10.39
CA SER A 41 12.29 4.32 -10.90
C SER A 41 11.80 3.52 -12.11
N LEU A 42 10.50 3.23 -12.20
CA LEU A 42 9.91 2.58 -13.37
C LEU A 42 9.94 3.45 -14.64
N GLN A 43 9.97 4.79 -14.51
CA GLN A 43 10.01 5.70 -15.65
C GLN A 43 11.41 5.82 -16.27
N VAL A 44 12.47 5.46 -15.53
CA VAL A 44 13.86 5.56 -15.97
C VAL A 44 14.41 4.18 -16.33
N PRO A 45 14.77 3.89 -17.59
CA PRO A 45 15.14 2.54 -18.03
C PRO A 45 16.24 1.88 -17.18
N LYS A 46 17.29 2.62 -16.82
CA LYS A 46 18.40 2.10 -15.99
C LYS A 46 17.95 1.78 -14.55
N GLU A 47 17.11 2.63 -13.96
CA GLU A 47 16.57 2.39 -12.62
C GLU A 47 15.57 1.24 -12.61
N ARG A 48 14.72 1.13 -13.64
CA ARG A 48 13.82 0.00 -13.84
C ARG A 48 14.57 -1.32 -13.89
N GLU A 49 15.69 -1.38 -14.63
CA GLU A 49 16.50 -2.60 -14.69
C GLU A 49 17.08 -2.95 -13.33
N ARG A 50 17.63 -1.98 -12.59
CA ARG A 50 18.12 -2.20 -11.22
C ARG A 50 17.00 -2.65 -10.29
N LEU A 51 15.82 -2.03 -10.37
CA LEU A 51 14.65 -2.38 -9.57
C LEU A 51 14.25 -3.85 -9.79
N ARG A 52 14.28 -4.31 -11.04
CA ARG A 52 13.97 -5.71 -11.41
C ARG A 52 15.00 -6.71 -10.87
N GLN A 53 16.22 -6.30 -10.64
CA GLN A 53 17.29 -7.14 -10.11
C GLN A 53 17.24 -7.31 -8.58
N ILE A 54 16.53 -6.42 -7.86
CA ILE A 54 16.37 -6.52 -6.41
C ILE A 54 15.67 -7.84 -6.06
N ARG A 55 16.29 -8.67 -5.22
CA ARG A 55 15.75 -9.98 -4.89
C ARG A 55 14.50 -9.92 -4.02
N HIS A 56 14.46 -8.99 -3.07
CA HIS A 56 13.31 -8.73 -2.21
C HIS A 56 13.05 -7.23 -2.13
N LEU A 57 12.00 -6.78 -2.77
CA LEU A 57 11.54 -5.39 -2.71
C LEU A 57 10.33 -5.32 -1.79
N ILE A 58 10.40 -4.49 -0.74
CA ILE A 58 9.22 -4.14 0.06
C ILE A 58 8.78 -2.71 -0.26
N ILE A 59 7.48 -2.52 -0.42
CA ILE A 59 6.87 -1.22 -0.71
C ILE A 59 5.95 -0.87 0.45
N GLY A 60 6.20 0.25 1.10
CA GLY A 60 5.45 0.68 2.27
C GLY A 60 5.31 2.20 2.38
N GLY A 61 4.65 2.68 3.43
CA GLY A 61 4.42 4.10 3.66
C GLY A 61 3.31 4.73 2.81
N GLY A 62 2.57 3.91 2.05
CA GLY A 62 1.42 4.33 1.24
C GLY A 62 0.77 3.16 0.53
N ALA A 63 -0.44 3.38 0.00
CA ALA A 63 -1.14 2.38 -0.80
C ALA A 63 -0.42 2.14 -2.13
N VAL A 64 -0.36 0.88 -2.55
CA VAL A 64 0.07 0.49 -3.90
C VAL A 64 -1.18 0.40 -4.75
N ASP A 65 -1.33 1.31 -5.70
CA ASP A 65 -2.47 1.34 -6.62
C ASP A 65 -2.38 0.22 -7.67
N ASP A 66 -3.47 0.03 -8.41
CA ASP A 66 -3.60 -1.04 -9.39
C ASP A 66 -2.64 -0.86 -10.57
N LYS A 67 -2.35 0.39 -11.00
CA LYS A 67 -1.41 0.68 -12.09
C LYS A 67 0.01 0.29 -11.70
N LEU A 68 0.44 0.70 -10.50
CA LEU A 68 1.75 0.32 -9.98
C LEU A 68 1.83 -1.18 -9.74
N SER A 69 0.78 -1.79 -9.18
CA SER A 69 0.72 -3.24 -8.99
C SER A 69 0.83 -3.99 -10.31
N ALA A 70 0.12 -3.56 -11.35
CA ALA A 70 0.19 -4.15 -12.69
C ALA A 70 1.60 -4.04 -13.31
N ALA A 71 2.27 -2.89 -13.14
CA ALA A 71 3.63 -2.67 -13.64
C ALA A 71 4.69 -3.55 -12.98
N LEU A 72 4.38 -4.14 -11.82
CA LEU A 72 5.27 -5.01 -11.05
C LEU A 72 5.01 -6.51 -11.30
N GLN A 73 3.93 -6.88 -11.98
CA GLN A 73 3.51 -8.28 -12.15
C GLN A 73 4.56 -9.17 -12.83
N ASP A 74 5.29 -8.64 -13.80
CA ASP A 74 6.30 -9.35 -14.59
C ASP A 74 7.70 -9.33 -13.96
N PHE A 75 7.84 -8.82 -12.73
CA PHE A 75 9.11 -8.80 -12.02
C PHE A 75 9.56 -10.22 -11.67
N PRO A 76 10.86 -10.57 -11.93
CA PRO A 76 11.34 -11.92 -11.73
C PRO A 76 11.46 -12.29 -10.24
N ASN A 77 11.62 -11.30 -9.39
CA ASN A 77 11.88 -11.45 -7.97
C ASN A 77 10.68 -11.02 -7.10
N ALA A 78 10.81 -11.24 -5.81
CA ALA A 78 9.73 -11.00 -4.85
C ALA A 78 9.46 -9.52 -4.61
N VAL A 79 8.24 -9.07 -4.91
CA VAL A 79 7.75 -7.73 -4.56
C VAL A 79 6.62 -7.84 -3.53
N TRP A 80 6.74 -7.08 -2.45
CA TRP A 80 5.82 -7.13 -1.32
C TRP A 80 5.25 -5.74 -1.03
N SER A 81 3.98 -5.67 -0.70
CA SER A 81 3.39 -4.51 -0.05
C SER A 81 3.35 -4.74 1.45
N THR A 82 3.69 -3.72 2.22
CA THR A 82 3.65 -3.74 3.68
C THR A 82 2.42 -3.02 4.20
N TYR A 83 1.89 -3.48 5.33
CA TYR A 83 0.87 -2.77 6.09
C TYR A 83 1.38 -2.52 7.51
N GLY A 84 1.30 -1.28 7.95
CA GLY A 84 1.69 -0.81 9.27
C GLY A 84 1.49 0.70 9.38
N MET A 85 1.69 1.21 10.58
CA MET A 85 1.50 2.62 10.90
C MET A 85 2.53 3.07 11.95
N THR A 86 2.54 4.35 12.27
CA THR A 86 3.47 4.91 13.27
C THR A 86 3.32 4.22 14.62
N GLU A 87 2.08 3.94 15.01
CA GLU A 87 1.72 3.30 16.27
C GLU A 87 2.22 1.85 16.37
N THR A 88 2.47 1.19 15.25
CA THR A 88 3.08 -0.15 15.20
C THR A 88 4.59 -0.10 14.96
N LEU A 89 5.22 1.06 15.02
CA LEU A 89 6.64 1.35 14.75
C LEU A 89 7.07 1.01 13.32
N SER A 90 6.51 -0.02 12.72
CA SER A 90 6.81 -0.51 11.39
C SER A 90 5.63 -1.34 10.88
N HIS A 91 5.88 -2.13 9.84
CA HIS A 91 4.87 -3.02 9.27
C HIS A 91 4.61 -4.25 10.15
N ILE A 92 3.35 -4.65 10.21
CA ILE A 92 2.86 -5.82 10.97
C ILE A 92 2.33 -6.91 10.05
N ALA A 93 2.20 -6.65 8.77
CA ALA A 93 1.71 -7.59 7.79
C ALA A 93 2.32 -7.34 6.40
N LEU A 94 2.34 -8.39 5.58
CA LEU A 94 2.81 -8.35 4.20
C LEU A 94 1.79 -8.98 3.25
N ARG A 95 1.71 -8.46 2.02
CA ARG A 95 1.09 -9.15 0.89
C ARG A 95 2.05 -9.22 -0.30
N ARG A 96 2.02 -10.31 -1.02
CA ARG A 96 2.77 -10.46 -2.27
C ARG A 96 2.08 -9.70 -3.38
N LEU A 97 2.83 -8.90 -4.16
CA LEU A 97 2.28 -8.14 -5.28
C LEU A 97 2.40 -8.88 -6.62
N ASN A 98 3.35 -9.81 -6.78
CA ASN A 98 3.65 -10.44 -8.05
C ASN A 98 3.86 -11.96 -7.94
N GLY A 99 3.87 -12.63 -9.10
CA GLY A 99 4.07 -14.08 -9.19
C GLY A 99 2.84 -14.89 -8.74
N PRO A 100 2.98 -16.24 -8.63
CA PRO A 100 1.85 -17.13 -8.34
C PRO A 100 1.22 -16.92 -6.96
N ASP A 101 1.97 -16.33 -6.02
CA ASP A 101 1.50 -16.03 -4.66
C ASP A 101 0.94 -14.62 -4.53
N ALA A 102 0.75 -13.89 -5.63
CA ALA A 102 0.17 -12.54 -5.60
C ALA A 102 -1.21 -12.56 -4.95
N SER A 103 -1.47 -11.58 -4.07
CA SER A 103 -2.68 -11.52 -3.26
C SER A 103 -3.03 -10.09 -2.90
N GLU A 104 -4.34 -9.81 -2.82
CA GLU A 104 -4.84 -8.56 -2.21
C GLU A 104 -4.87 -8.63 -0.68
N TRP A 105 -4.63 -9.81 -0.10
CA TRP A 105 -4.77 -10.08 1.32
C TRP A 105 -3.42 -9.98 2.02
N TYR A 106 -3.35 -9.13 3.03
CA TYR A 106 -2.22 -9.04 3.94
C TYR A 106 -2.24 -10.20 4.92
N LYS A 107 -1.09 -10.83 5.07
CA LYS A 107 -0.86 -11.85 6.09
C LYS A 107 -0.12 -11.20 7.26
N PRO A 108 -0.72 -11.15 8.47
CA PRO A 108 -0.04 -10.68 9.66
C PRO A 108 1.19 -11.54 10.01
N PHE A 109 2.17 -10.91 10.65
CA PHE A 109 3.30 -11.64 11.22
C PHE A 109 2.88 -12.52 12.39
N ASP A 110 3.73 -13.48 12.73
CA ASP A 110 3.53 -14.32 13.89
C ASP A 110 3.43 -13.47 15.17
N GLY A 111 2.44 -13.77 16.01
CA GLY A 111 2.16 -13.01 17.23
C GLY A 111 1.26 -11.78 17.04
N VAL A 112 0.96 -11.39 15.82
CA VAL A 112 0.01 -10.32 15.52
C VAL A 112 -1.38 -10.90 15.32
N LYS A 113 -2.38 -10.35 16.03
CA LYS A 113 -3.79 -10.70 15.86
C LYS A 113 -4.53 -9.51 15.27
N VAL A 114 -5.52 -9.80 14.43
CA VAL A 114 -6.36 -8.78 13.82
C VAL A 114 -7.82 -9.21 13.86
N TRP A 115 -8.72 -8.23 14.03
CA TRP A 115 -10.17 -8.40 13.95
C TRP A 115 -10.82 -7.08 13.53
N LEU A 116 -12.13 -7.09 13.31
CA LEU A 116 -12.90 -5.88 13.01
C LEU A 116 -13.66 -5.43 14.27
N ASN A 117 -13.74 -4.12 14.47
CA ASN A 117 -14.68 -3.55 15.43
C ASN A 117 -16.11 -3.50 14.85
N GLU A 118 -17.07 -2.97 15.62
CA GLU A 118 -18.48 -2.84 15.22
C GLU A 118 -18.68 -1.95 13.97
N GLU A 119 -17.75 -1.06 13.69
CA GLU A 119 -17.77 -0.14 12.54
C GLU A 119 -17.07 -0.72 11.29
N GLY A 120 -16.55 -1.96 11.37
CA GLY A 120 -15.81 -2.61 10.29
C GLY A 120 -14.37 -2.09 10.14
N CYS A 121 -13.84 -1.38 11.13
CA CYS A 121 -12.45 -0.94 11.15
C CYS A 121 -11.54 -2.01 11.72
N LEU A 122 -10.33 -2.10 11.16
CA LEU A 122 -9.32 -3.04 11.59
C LEU A 122 -8.83 -2.72 13.00
N VAL A 123 -8.77 -3.73 13.85
CA VAL A 123 -8.14 -3.68 15.17
C VAL A 123 -6.91 -4.56 15.14
N ILE A 124 -5.79 -4.06 15.66
CA ILE A 124 -4.49 -4.72 15.65
C ILE A 124 -4.05 -4.97 17.09
N ASP A 125 -3.77 -6.22 17.42
CA ASP A 125 -3.09 -6.62 18.66
C ASP A 125 -1.69 -7.14 18.30
N ALA A 126 -0.69 -6.32 18.56
CA ALA A 126 0.72 -6.60 18.25
C ALA A 126 1.58 -6.37 19.50
N PRO A 127 1.54 -7.27 20.50
CA PRO A 127 2.13 -7.05 21.82
C PRO A 127 3.64 -6.84 21.82
N ALA A 128 4.33 -7.22 20.75
CA ALA A 128 5.76 -6.97 20.60
C ALA A 128 6.10 -5.49 20.36
N VAL A 129 5.14 -4.68 19.86
CA VAL A 129 5.35 -3.28 19.48
C VAL A 129 4.33 -2.33 20.09
N CYS A 130 3.18 -2.83 20.55
CA CYS A 130 2.11 -2.03 21.14
C CYS A 130 1.65 -2.65 22.46
N SER A 131 1.52 -1.85 23.50
CA SER A 131 1.06 -2.30 24.83
C SER A 131 -0.45 -2.63 24.89
N HIS A 132 -1.21 -2.09 23.94
CA HIS A 132 -2.67 -2.26 23.86
C HIS A 132 -3.11 -2.49 22.41
N PRO A 133 -4.24 -3.17 22.18
CA PRO A 133 -4.83 -3.24 20.85
C PRO A 133 -5.10 -1.84 20.28
N LEU A 134 -4.74 -1.64 19.02
CA LEU A 134 -4.94 -0.40 18.28
C LEU A 134 -6.20 -0.50 17.44
N VAL A 135 -7.14 0.42 17.62
CA VAL A 135 -8.29 0.60 16.74
C VAL A 135 -7.89 1.57 15.64
N THR A 136 -7.89 1.09 14.41
CA THR A 136 -7.52 1.94 13.26
C THR A 136 -8.76 2.64 12.66
N ASN A 137 -8.51 3.58 11.75
CA ASN A 137 -9.55 4.14 10.88
C ASN A 137 -9.64 3.40 9.53
N ASP A 138 -8.90 2.31 9.35
CA ASP A 138 -8.88 1.55 8.12
C ASP A 138 -10.03 0.54 8.11
N ARG A 139 -11.02 0.72 7.23
CA ARG A 139 -12.06 -0.28 6.97
C ARG A 139 -11.44 -1.48 6.28
N ALA A 140 -11.78 -2.66 6.71
CA ALA A 140 -11.16 -3.87 6.23
C ALA A 140 -12.15 -5.02 6.08
N GLU A 141 -11.73 -6.03 5.36
CA GLU A 141 -12.32 -7.37 5.38
C GLU A 141 -11.34 -8.35 5.97
N ILE A 142 -11.87 -9.37 6.64
CA ILE A 142 -11.07 -10.45 7.21
C ILE A 142 -11.51 -11.78 6.62
N ARG A 143 -10.52 -12.59 6.26
CA ARG A 143 -10.71 -13.95 5.76
C ARG A 143 -9.91 -14.91 6.62
N PRO A 144 -10.52 -16.00 7.15
CA PRO A 144 -9.76 -17.04 7.84
C PRO A 144 -8.83 -17.74 6.85
N THR A 145 -7.57 -17.97 7.25
CA THR A 145 -6.63 -18.80 6.48
C THR A 145 -6.67 -20.24 7.01
N ASN A 146 -6.86 -21.20 6.10
CA ASN A 146 -6.72 -22.61 6.43
C ASN A 146 -5.23 -22.97 6.39
N THR A 147 -4.59 -23.01 7.55
CA THR A 147 -3.26 -23.64 7.66
C THR A 147 -3.44 -25.10 8.07
N LYS A 148 -2.57 -25.99 7.55
CA LYS A 148 -2.58 -27.43 7.87
C LYS A 148 -2.33 -27.71 9.36
N GLU A 149 -1.96 -26.73 10.14
CA GLU A 149 -1.53 -26.83 11.56
C GLU A 149 -2.52 -26.26 12.58
N GLY A 150 -3.75 -25.93 12.16
CA GLY A 150 -4.84 -25.62 13.10
C GLY A 150 -4.87 -24.21 13.71
N LEU A 151 -3.82 -23.42 13.68
CA LEU A 151 -3.84 -22.01 14.08
C LEU A 151 -4.13 -21.13 12.84
N LYS A 152 -5.33 -20.63 12.78
CA LYS A 152 -5.79 -19.76 11.69
C LYS A 152 -5.42 -18.33 12.02
N THR A 153 -4.29 -17.82 11.49
CA THR A 153 -4.05 -16.38 11.46
C THR A 153 -4.91 -15.78 10.35
N PRO A 154 -5.91 -14.94 10.66
CA PRO A 154 -6.75 -14.36 9.64
C PRO A 154 -5.93 -13.40 8.75
N CYS A 155 -6.12 -13.48 7.43
CA CYS A 155 -5.64 -12.46 6.51
C CYS A 155 -6.68 -11.35 6.41
N PHE A 156 -6.24 -10.14 6.08
CA PHE A 156 -7.12 -8.99 5.89
C PHE A 156 -6.79 -8.23 4.60
N ARG A 157 -7.75 -7.50 4.07
CA ARG A 157 -7.53 -6.48 3.03
C ARG A 157 -8.15 -5.16 3.46
N ILE A 158 -7.53 -4.07 3.06
CA ILE A 158 -8.01 -2.72 3.34
C ILE A 158 -8.96 -2.31 2.22
N LEU A 159 -10.11 -1.75 2.61
CA LEU A 159 -11.14 -1.25 1.70
C LEU A 159 -11.06 0.26 1.52
N GLY A 160 -10.50 0.96 2.49
CA GLY A 160 -10.39 2.42 2.53
C GLY A 160 -10.33 2.92 3.97
N ARG A 161 -10.41 4.23 4.15
CA ARG A 161 -10.37 4.84 5.47
C ARG A 161 -11.75 5.34 5.89
N LYS A 162 -12.12 5.14 7.15
CA LYS A 162 -13.38 5.64 7.74
C LYS A 162 -13.51 7.16 7.65
N ASP A 163 -12.39 7.88 7.73
CA ASP A 163 -12.31 9.33 7.66
C ASP A 163 -12.30 9.88 6.21
N ASN A 164 -12.23 9.02 5.19
CA ASN A 164 -12.39 9.37 3.77
C ASN A 164 -13.84 9.21 3.30
N VAL A 165 -14.79 9.77 4.06
CA VAL A 165 -16.22 9.72 3.77
C VAL A 165 -16.73 11.13 3.50
N ILE A 166 -17.40 11.31 2.37
CA ILE A 166 -18.14 12.54 2.03
C ILE A 166 -19.56 12.39 2.58
N ASP A 167 -20.01 13.34 3.39
CA ASP A 167 -21.40 13.39 3.87
C ASP A 167 -22.23 14.34 3.00
N SER A 168 -22.82 13.80 1.95
CA SER A 168 -23.63 14.56 1.00
C SER A 168 -25.12 14.40 1.31
N GLY A 169 -25.71 15.40 1.96
CA GLY A 169 -27.14 15.39 2.31
C GLY A 169 -27.55 14.26 3.25
N GLY A 170 -26.65 13.82 4.13
CA GLY A 170 -26.86 12.68 5.04
C GLY A 170 -26.55 11.31 4.42
N ILE A 171 -26.12 11.27 3.16
CA ILE A 171 -25.63 10.06 2.50
C ILE A 171 -24.11 10.00 2.68
N LYS A 172 -23.63 8.96 3.34
CA LYS A 172 -22.19 8.73 3.53
C LYS A 172 -21.61 7.99 2.33
N ILE A 173 -20.74 8.66 1.59
CA ILE A 173 -20.14 8.18 0.36
C ILE A 173 -18.66 7.91 0.62
N GLN A 174 -18.24 6.64 0.50
CA GLN A 174 -16.85 6.25 0.66
C GLN A 174 -16.09 6.59 -0.63
N ILE A 175 -15.07 7.44 -0.54
CA ILE A 175 -14.30 7.92 -1.70
C ILE A 175 -13.73 6.75 -2.49
N GLU A 176 -13.06 5.81 -1.82
CA GLU A 176 -12.40 4.68 -2.47
C GLU A 176 -13.37 3.73 -3.18
N GLU A 177 -14.62 3.60 -2.68
CA GLU A 177 -15.66 2.81 -3.34
C GLU A 177 -16.08 3.45 -4.67
N VAL A 178 -16.26 4.78 -4.68
CA VAL A 178 -16.60 5.53 -5.89
C VAL A 178 -15.46 5.47 -6.89
N GLU A 179 -14.23 5.69 -6.46
CA GLU A 179 -13.04 5.60 -7.31
C GLU A 179 -12.88 4.20 -7.92
N HIS A 180 -13.12 3.15 -7.12
CA HIS A 180 -13.07 1.77 -7.61
C HIS A 180 -14.10 1.51 -8.72
N LEU A 181 -15.34 1.97 -8.54
CA LEU A 181 -16.41 1.83 -9.53
C LEU A 181 -16.10 2.61 -10.83
N LEU A 182 -15.51 3.80 -10.72
CA LEU A 182 -15.20 4.64 -11.87
C LEU A 182 -13.98 4.16 -12.67
N LYS A 183 -13.07 3.39 -12.08
CA LYS A 183 -11.86 2.86 -12.75
C LYS A 183 -12.17 2.07 -14.03
N SER A 184 -13.31 1.38 -14.09
CA SER A 184 -13.72 0.63 -15.29
C SER A 184 -14.28 1.52 -16.40
N SER A 185 -14.70 2.74 -16.07
CA SER A 185 -15.40 3.66 -16.98
C SER A 185 -14.54 4.84 -17.41
N LEU A 186 -13.52 5.19 -16.65
CA LEU A 186 -12.62 6.33 -16.91
C LEU A 186 -11.22 5.82 -17.27
N THR A 187 -10.69 6.31 -18.38
CA THR A 187 -9.32 5.99 -18.85
C THR A 187 -8.29 7.02 -18.41
N ALA A 188 -8.72 8.26 -18.13
CA ALA A 188 -7.89 9.33 -17.62
C ALA A 188 -7.61 9.16 -16.12
N ASP A 189 -6.57 9.80 -15.63
CA ASP A 189 -6.34 9.90 -14.19
C ASP A 189 -7.40 10.78 -13.55
N PHE A 190 -7.94 10.32 -12.43
CA PHE A 190 -8.97 11.02 -11.70
C PHE A 190 -8.83 10.79 -10.19
N ALA A 191 -9.48 11.65 -9.42
CA ALA A 191 -9.66 11.52 -7.97
C ALA A 191 -11.05 12.00 -7.58
N ILE A 192 -11.61 11.41 -6.53
CA ILE A 192 -12.84 11.88 -5.91
C ILE A 192 -12.49 12.73 -4.69
N THR A 193 -13.17 13.86 -4.55
CA THR A 193 -13.06 14.75 -3.40
C THR A 193 -14.42 15.37 -3.08
N SER A 194 -14.49 16.25 -2.10
CA SER A 194 -15.68 17.05 -1.82
C SER A 194 -15.41 18.54 -1.88
N CYS A 195 -16.45 19.30 -2.10
CA CYS A 195 -16.46 20.73 -1.84
C CYS A 195 -17.69 21.11 -0.99
N PRO A 196 -17.61 22.20 -0.21
CA PRO A 196 -18.78 22.71 0.52
C PRO A 196 -19.94 23.01 -0.42
N ASP A 197 -21.16 22.61 -0.04
CA ASP A 197 -22.39 22.85 -0.78
C ASP A 197 -23.49 23.30 0.19
N GLU A 198 -24.20 24.37 -0.15
CA GLU A 198 -25.23 24.98 0.72
C GLU A 198 -26.44 24.06 0.98
N ARG A 199 -26.75 23.17 0.05
CA ARG A 199 -27.90 22.26 0.11
C ARG A 199 -27.57 20.92 0.74
N PHE A 200 -26.39 20.38 0.41
CA PHE A 200 -26.00 19.01 0.78
C PHE A 200 -24.93 18.98 1.88
N GLY A 201 -24.41 20.15 2.33
CA GLY A 201 -23.27 20.24 3.23
C GLY A 201 -21.97 20.00 2.47
N GLU A 202 -21.85 18.85 1.81
CA GLU A 202 -20.74 18.53 0.90
C GLU A 202 -21.30 17.99 -0.43
N ALA A 203 -20.72 18.44 -1.53
CA ALA A 203 -20.96 17.89 -2.86
C ALA A 203 -19.76 17.02 -3.29
N VAL A 204 -20.04 15.87 -3.90
CA VAL A 204 -19.01 15.01 -4.48
C VAL A 204 -18.44 15.66 -5.74
N VAL A 205 -17.12 15.73 -5.83
CA VAL A 205 -16.40 16.33 -6.96
C VAL A 205 -15.47 15.30 -7.58
N LEU A 206 -15.56 15.12 -8.89
CA LEU A 206 -14.62 14.37 -9.70
C LEU A 206 -13.56 15.34 -10.24
N LEU A 207 -12.31 15.11 -9.88
CA LEU A 207 -11.16 15.76 -10.51
C LEU A 207 -10.63 14.82 -11.58
N THR A 208 -10.36 15.32 -12.78
CA THR A 208 -9.82 14.50 -13.88
C THR A 208 -8.79 15.28 -14.68
N THR A 209 -7.83 14.55 -15.25
CA THR A 209 -6.85 15.10 -16.21
C THR A 209 -7.39 15.16 -17.64
N GLN A 210 -8.55 14.59 -17.90
CA GLN A 210 -9.23 14.68 -19.19
C GLN A 210 -9.86 16.06 -19.30
N GLY A 211 -9.37 16.87 -20.26
CA GLY A 211 -10.06 18.12 -20.65
C GLY A 211 -11.38 17.84 -21.32
N ASP A 212 -12.26 18.84 -21.33
CA ASP A 212 -13.56 18.82 -22.00
C ASP A 212 -13.46 18.45 -23.48
#